data_8124b97189b9e2d993785179cf6a1feb
#
_entry.id   8124b97189b9e2d993785179cf6a1feb
#
_cell.length_a   1.000
_cell.length_b   1.000
_cell.length_c   1.000
_cell.angle_alpha   90.00
_cell.angle_beta   90.00
_cell.angle_gamma   90.00
#
_symmetry.space_group_name_H-M   'P 1'
#
loop_
_entity.id
_entity.type
_entity.pdbx_description
1 polymer ?
#
loop_
_entity_poly.entity_id
_entity_poly.type
_entity_poly.pdbx_seq_one_letter_code
_entity_poly.pdbx_strand_id
1 'polypeptide(L)'
;MLDPKKLRKETKEIADNLYRRGFTFDHSVWDDLETQRKELQSSNEEQQSRLNEISKEIGLAIKQGTDTEGLKERASELTGLIKDNSKILDDLLEEINQFVLALPNLIDDDLPEGKDEESNLEVLKVGSPRQFGFTPKDHLELGANDGID
;
A
#
# COMPACT_ATOMS: atom_id res chain seq x y z
N MET A 1 6.19 -7.40 1.34
CA MET A 1 5.42 -6.17 1.00
C MET A 1 5.04 -5.47 2.29
N LEU A 2 5.28 -4.17 2.37
CA LEU A 2 4.90 -3.37 3.53
C LEU A 2 3.37 -3.24 3.63
N ASP A 3 2.84 -3.28 4.86
CA ASP A 3 1.43 -2.99 5.11
C ASP A 3 1.23 -1.46 5.08
N PRO A 4 0.36 -0.93 4.19
CA PRO A 4 0.05 0.50 4.15
C PRO A 4 -0.45 1.06 5.49
N LYS A 5 -1.14 0.25 6.30
CA LYS A 5 -1.59 0.66 7.63
C LYS A 5 -0.44 0.84 8.60
N LYS A 6 0.58 -0.02 8.51
CA LYS A 6 1.80 0.11 9.30
C LYS A 6 2.58 1.34 8.85
N LEU A 7 2.73 1.54 7.54
CA LEU A 7 3.41 2.70 6.97
C LEU A 7 2.80 4.03 7.45
N ARG A 8 1.46 4.13 7.53
CA ARG A 8 0.76 5.32 8.04
C ARG A 8 1.05 5.63 9.51
N LYS A 9 1.26 4.60 10.31
CA LYS A 9 1.47 4.75 11.77
C LYS A 9 2.94 5.00 12.13
N GLU A 10 3.83 4.40 11.39
CA GLU A 10 5.26 4.27 11.71
C GLU A 10 6.11 4.79 10.55
N THR A 11 5.66 5.85 9.84
CA THR A 11 6.32 6.36 8.62
C THR A 11 7.78 6.67 8.86
N LYS A 12 8.10 7.31 10.01
CA LYS A 12 9.47 7.71 10.34
C LYS A 12 10.36 6.49 10.59
N GLU A 13 9.91 5.55 11.41
CA GLU A 13 10.67 4.33 11.75
C GLU A 13 10.92 3.48 10.49
N ILE A 14 9.91 3.42 9.61
CA ILE A 14 10.04 2.73 8.32
C ILE A 14 11.04 3.45 7.42
N ALA A 15 10.97 4.77 7.31
CA ALA A 15 11.89 5.56 6.51
C ALA A 15 13.35 5.41 7.02
N ASP A 16 13.55 5.44 8.34
CA ASP A 16 14.87 5.22 8.96
C ASP A 16 15.41 3.81 8.67
N ASN A 17 14.55 2.79 8.73
CA ASN A 17 14.93 1.41 8.41
C ASN A 17 15.29 1.26 6.92
N LEU A 18 14.51 1.85 6.02
CA LEU A 18 14.78 1.85 4.57
C LEU A 18 16.09 2.59 4.24
N TYR A 19 16.40 3.66 4.99
CA TYR A 19 17.65 4.40 4.82
C TYR A 19 18.88 3.53 5.15
N ARG A 20 18.83 2.70 6.19
CA ARG A 20 19.87 1.70 6.52
C ARG A 20 20.14 0.75 5.34
N ARG A 21 19.14 0.54 4.52
CA ARG A 21 19.20 -0.28 3.29
C ARG A 21 19.67 0.50 2.05
N GLY A 22 20.00 1.78 2.20
CA GLY A 22 20.40 2.65 1.10
C GLY A 22 19.22 3.17 0.26
N PHE A 23 17.99 3.04 0.75
CA PHE A 23 16.79 3.54 0.08
C PHE A 23 16.30 4.84 0.74
N THR A 24 16.11 5.88 -0.07
CA THR A 24 15.56 7.15 0.40
C THR A 24 14.04 7.15 0.22
N PHE A 25 13.32 7.23 1.32
CA PHE A 25 11.87 7.31 1.31
C PHE A 25 11.40 8.71 0.91
N ASP A 26 10.50 8.78 -0.08
CA ASP A 26 9.92 10.05 -0.52
C ASP A 26 8.73 10.43 0.36
N HIS A 27 9.00 11.21 1.40
CA HIS A 27 7.98 11.71 2.30
C HIS A 27 6.97 12.63 1.61
N SER A 28 7.42 13.45 0.63
CA SER A 28 6.54 14.41 -0.03
C SER A 28 5.46 13.70 -0.82
N VAL A 29 5.84 12.72 -1.63
CA VAL A 29 4.89 11.92 -2.42
C VAL A 29 3.92 11.15 -1.50
N TRP A 30 4.44 10.54 -0.43
CA TRP A 30 3.60 9.80 0.51
C TRP A 30 2.57 10.69 1.21
N ASP A 31 3.00 11.84 1.71
CA ASP A 31 2.15 12.77 2.45
C ASP A 31 1.07 13.38 1.54
N ASP A 32 1.40 13.67 0.29
CA ASP A 32 0.45 14.16 -0.71
C ASP A 32 -0.63 13.10 -1.02
N LEU A 33 -0.23 11.85 -1.28
CA LEU A 33 -1.17 10.75 -1.52
C LEU A 33 -2.11 10.50 -0.34
N GLU A 34 -1.57 10.49 0.87
CA GLU A 34 -2.37 10.27 2.08
C GLU A 34 -3.28 11.44 2.42
N THR A 35 -2.88 12.66 2.10
CA THR A 35 -3.72 13.85 2.25
C THR A 35 -4.92 13.79 1.32
N GLN A 36 -4.69 13.55 0.03
CA GLN A 36 -5.75 13.40 -0.96
C GLN A 36 -6.72 12.26 -0.59
N ARG A 37 -6.19 11.11 -0.15
CA ARG A 37 -7.01 9.98 0.31
C ARG A 37 -7.94 10.37 1.46
N LYS A 38 -7.40 11.07 2.48
CA LYS A 38 -8.18 11.51 3.65
C LYS A 38 -9.27 12.49 3.26
N GLU A 39 -8.95 13.46 2.41
CA GLU A 39 -9.91 14.47 1.92
C GLU A 39 -11.05 13.81 1.15
N LEU A 40 -10.76 12.92 0.21
CA LEU A 40 -11.76 12.19 -0.58
C LEU A 40 -12.63 11.30 0.31
N GLN A 41 -12.05 10.59 1.26
CA GLN A 41 -12.81 9.75 2.20
C GLN A 41 -13.73 10.59 3.07
N SER A 42 -13.24 11.68 3.64
CA SER A 42 -14.04 12.58 4.47
C SER A 42 -15.18 13.21 3.67
N SER A 43 -14.91 13.64 2.43
CA SER A 43 -15.94 14.18 1.53
C SER A 43 -17.01 13.13 1.21
N ASN A 44 -16.63 11.89 0.92
CA ASN A 44 -17.58 10.80 0.65
C ASN A 44 -18.45 10.49 1.88
N GLU A 45 -17.86 10.44 3.07
CA GLU A 45 -18.59 10.21 4.32
C GLU A 45 -19.60 11.31 4.60
N GLU A 46 -19.21 12.57 4.38
CA GLU A 46 -20.12 13.72 4.53
C GLU A 46 -21.28 13.67 3.53
N GLN A 47 -20.99 13.41 2.26
CA GLN A 47 -22.03 13.30 1.22
C GLN A 47 -22.96 12.11 1.48
N GLN A 48 -22.44 10.98 1.94
CA GLN A 48 -23.24 9.83 2.31
C GLN A 48 -24.15 10.13 3.51
N SER A 49 -23.67 10.87 4.51
CA SER A 49 -24.48 11.33 5.63
C SER A 49 -25.63 12.21 5.18
N ARG A 50 -25.34 13.19 4.31
CA ARG A 50 -26.36 14.08 3.72
C ARG A 50 -27.40 13.31 2.89
N LEU A 51 -26.96 12.32 2.10
CA LEU A 51 -27.85 11.46 1.32
C LEU A 51 -28.79 10.67 2.23
N ASN A 52 -28.28 10.16 3.36
CA ASN A 52 -29.09 9.46 4.36
C ASN A 52 -30.12 10.37 5.01
N GLU A 53 -29.79 11.65 5.29
CA GLU A 53 -30.73 12.65 5.82
C GLU A 53 -31.82 12.95 4.82
N ILE A 54 -31.47 13.26 3.56
CA ILE A 54 -32.46 13.51 2.49
C ILE A 54 -33.38 12.31 2.30
N SER A 55 -32.83 11.08 2.36
CA SER A 55 -33.64 9.85 2.25
C SER A 55 -34.69 9.75 3.36
N LYS A 56 -34.36 10.17 4.59
CA LYS A 56 -35.31 10.22 5.71
C LYS A 56 -36.38 11.33 5.47
N GLU A 57 -35.96 12.49 4.98
CA GLU A 57 -36.87 13.58 4.64
C GLU A 57 -37.88 13.17 3.55
N ILE A 58 -37.41 12.50 2.49
CA ILE A 58 -38.27 11.94 1.45
C ILE A 58 -39.30 10.98 2.07
N GLY A 59 -38.86 10.07 2.96
CA GLY A 59 -39.76 9.14 3.63
C GLY A 59 -40.83 9.82 4.48
N LEU A 60 -40.49 10.91 5.15
CA LEU A 60 -41.44 11.72 5.92
C LEU A 60 -42.40 12.48 5.01
N ALA A 61 -41.91 13.13 3.96
CA ALA A 61 -42.70 13.89 3.00
C ALA A 61 -43.74 13.00 2.28
N ILE A 62 -43.36 11.75 1.91
CA ILE A 62 -44.29 10.76 1.34
C ILE A 62 -45.41 10.43 2.34
N LYS A 63 -45.10 10.24 3.63
CA LYS A 63 -46.13 9.97 4.66
C LYS A 63 -47.08 11.13 4.86
N GLN A 64 -46.61 12.35 4.65
CA GLN A 64 -47.40 13.60 4.81
C GLN A 64 -48.11 14.00 3.51
N GLY A 65 -47.90 13.31 2.41
CA GLY A 65 -48.47 13.63 1.10
C GLY A 65 -47.92 14.92 0.49
N THR A 66 -46.71 15.33 0.92
CA THR A 66 -46.06 16.55 0.39
C THR A 66 -45.16 16.21 -0.80
N ASP A 67 -44.86 17.23 -1.61
CA ASP A 67 -44.00 17.08 -2.79
C ASP A 67 -42.59 16.67 -2.41
N THR A 68 -42.03 15.75 -3.18
CA THR A 68 -40.70 15.18 -2.94
C THR A 68 -39.73 15.38 -4.12
N GLU A 69 -40.17 16.10 -5.19
CA GLU A 69 -39.37 16.14 -6.44
C GLU A 69 -38.04 16.85 -6.20
N GLY A 70 -37.99 17.99 -5.54
CA GLY A 70 -36.73 18.68 -5.22
C GLY A 70 -35.77 17.89 -4.29
N LEU A 71 -36.34 17.06 -3.38
CA LEU A 71 -35.53 16.20 -2.51
C LEU A 71 -34.92 15.02 -3.32
N LYS A 72 -35.67 14.47 -4.26
CA LYS A 72 -35.18 13.41 -5.14
C LYS A 72 -34.09 13.89 -6.09
N GLU A 73 -34.23 15.11 -6.63
CA GLU A 73 -33.17 15.72 -7.45
C GLU A 73 -31.87 15.86 -6.67
N ARG A 74 -31.94 16.43 -5.45
CA ARG A 74 -30.76 16.54 -4.57
C ARG A 74 -30.14 15.18 -4.23
N ALA A 75 -30.96 14.18 -3.95
CA ALA A 75 -30.48 12.81 -3.70
C ALA A 75 -29.78 12.22 -4.91
N SER A 76 -30.29 12.49 -6.11
CA SER A 76 -29.69 12.05 -7.38
C SER A 76 -28.33 12.71 -7.62
N GLU A 77 -28.24 14.04 -7.41
CA GLU A 77 -26.97 14.79 -7.52
C GLU A 77 -25.92 14.26 -6.55
N LEU A 78 -26.27 14.10 -5.26
CA LEU A 78 -25.35 13.53 -4.26
C LEU A 78 -24.91 12.12 -4.61
N THR A 79 -25.80 11.30 -5.13
CA THR A 79 -25.46 9.94 -5.58
C THR A 79 -24.46 9.97 -6.72
N GLY A 80 -24.62 10.90 -7.68
CA GLY A 80 -23.65 11.14 -8.75
C GLY A 80 -22.29 11.53 -8.21
N LEU A 81 -22.22 12.53 -7.32
CA LEU A 81 -20.98 12.99 -6.70
C LEU A 81 -20.24 11.88 -5.91
N ILE A 82 -20.99 11.11 -5.11
CA ILE A 82 -20.42 9.97 -4.37
C ILE A 82 -19.81 8.95 -5.32
N LYS A 83 -20.48 8.66 -6.42
CA LYS A 83 -19.98 7.71 -7.42
C LYS A 83 -18.70 8.20 -8.09
N ASP A 84 -18.66 9.47 -8.47
CA ASP A 84 -17.49 10.07 -9.11
C ASP A 84 -16.30 10.13 -8.14
N ASN A 85 -16.52 10.57 -6.92
CA ASN A 85 -15.50 10.58 -5.87
C ASN A 85 -15.00 9.16 -5.52
N SER A 86 -15.89 8.16 -5.52
CA SER A 86 -15.49 6.77 -5.26
C SER A 86 -14.54 6.27 -6.33
N LYS A 87 -14.80 6.60 -7.60
CA LYS A 87 -13.89 6.24 -8.69
C LYS A 87 -12.51 6.89 -8.55
N ILE A 88 -12.49 8.20 -8.22
CA ILE A 88 -11.23 8.91 -7.97
C ILE A 88 -10.48 8.29 -6.79
N LEU A 89 -11.20 7.89 -5.74
CA LEU A 89 -10.60 7.23 -4.57
C LEU A 89 -10.03 5.85 -4.94
N ASP A 90 -10.71 5.07 -5.77
CA ASP A 90 -10.21 3.77 -6.24
C ASP A 90 -8.91 3.94 -7.04
N ASP A 91 -8.86 4.91 -7.96
CA ASP A 91 -7.66 5.23 -8.74
C ASP A 91 -6.50 5.66 -7.82
N LEU A 92 -6.78 6.51 -6.82
CA LEU A 92 -5.79 6.96 -5.84
C LEU A 92 -5.29 5.81 -4.93
N LEU A 93 -6.16 4.89 -4.55
CA LEU A 93 -5.77 3.71 -3.77
C LEU A 93 -4.86 2.78 -4.56
N GLU A 94 -5.06 2.67 -5.87
CA GLU A 94 -4.14 1.93 -6.74
C GLU A 94 -2.78 2.65 -6.84
N GLU A 95 -2.75 3.98 -6.93
CA GLU A 95 -1.49 4.74 -6.93
C GLU A 95 -0.72 4.56 -5.60
N ILE A 96 -1.42 4.62 -4.46
CA ILE A 96 -0.85 4.32 -3.15
C ILE A 96 -0.29 2.88 -3.11
N ASN A 97 -1.02 1.92 -3.67
CA ASN A 97 -0.59 0.54 -3.73
C ASN A 97 0.70 0.39 -4.56
N GLN A 98 0.78 1.04 -5.72
CA GLN A 98 1.99 1.04 -6.55
C GLN A 98 3.18 1.69 -5.83
N PHE A 99 2.96 2.81 -5.14
CA PHE A 99 3.99 3.43 -4.31
C PHE A 99 4.54 2.46 -3.25
N VAL A 100 3.65 1.80 -2.51
CA VAL A 100 4.05 0.84 -1.46
C VAL A 100 4.73 -0.41 -2.03
N LEU A 101 4.31 -0.88 -3.21
CA LEU A 101 4.93 -2.03 -3.89
C LEU A 101 6.37 -1.73 -4.35
N ALA A 102 6.67 -0.48 -4.67
CA ALA A 102 8.02 -0.06 -5.03
C ALA A 102 8.98 0.03 -3.84
N LEU A 103 8.46 0.04 -2.60
CA LEU A 103 9.31 0.10 -1.40
C LEU A 103 9.98 -1.26 -1.14
N PRO A 104 11.27 -1.27 -0.80
CA PRO A 104 11.93 -2.49 -0.33
C PRO A 104 11.34 -2.99 0.98
N ASN A 105 11.50 -4.28 1.27
CA ASN A 105 11.13 -4.83 2.57
C ASN A 105 12.04 -4.26 3.67
N LEU A 106 11.49 -4.17 4.89
CA LEU A 106 12.26 -3.80 6.07
C LEU A 106 13.34 -4.84 6.35
N ILE A 107 14.45 -4.35 6.87
CA ILE A 107 15.51 -5.20 7.41
C ILE A 107 15.31 -5.40 8.91
N ASP A 108 15.80 -6.52 9.42
CA ASP A 108 15.80 -6.81 10.85
C ASP A 108 16.82 -5.92 11.57
N ASP A 109 16.55 -5.62 12.85
CA ASP A 109 17.42 -4.78 13.65
C ASP A 109 18.79 -5.42 13.92
N ASP A 110 18.84 -6.76 13.94
CA ASP A 110 20.06 -7.55 14.16
C ASP A 110 20.99 -7.61 12.93
N LEU A 111 20.54 -7.12 11.78
CA LEU A 111 21.38 -7.14 10.57
C LEU A 111 22.45 -6.04 10.63
N PRO A 112 23.72 -6.39 10.33
CA PRO A 112 24.79 -5.41 10.25
C PRO A 112 24.55 -4.41 9.12
N GLU A 113 25.02 -3.20 9.31
CA GLU A 113 25.05 -2.19 8.24
C GLU A 113 26.17 -2.53 7.25
N GLY A 114 25.83 -2.55 5.96
CA GLY A 114 26.81 -2.85 4.92
C GLY A 114 26.28 -2.60 3.52
N LYS A 115 27.19 -2.52 2.55
CA LYS A 115 26.86 -2.27 1.14
C LYS A 115 26.99 -3.52 0.29
N ASP A 116 27.73 -4.51 0.78
CA ASP A 116 28.10 -5.72 0.04
C ASP A 116 28.30 -6.92 1.01
N GLU A 117 28.64 -8.05 0.46
CA GLU A 117 28.88 -9.29 1.17
C GLU A 117 30.06 -9.25 2.14
N GLU A 118 31.02 -8.33 1.97
CA GLU A 118 32.16 -8.19 2.89
C GLU A 118 31.71 -7.66 4.27
N SER A 119 30.54 -7.02 4.30
CA SER A 119 29.92 -6.51 5.53
C SER A 119 29.12 -7.57 6.29
N ASN A 120 28.95 -8.78 5.73
CA ASN A 120 28.20 -9.85 6.36
C ASN A 120 28.91 -10.37 7.62
N LEU A 121 28.14 -10.55 8.68
CA LEU A 121 28.63 -11.16 9.93
C LEU A 121 28.35 -12.66 9.92
N GLU A 122 29.40 -13.48 10.02
CA GLU A 122 29.25 -14.92 10.20
C GLU A 122 28.70 -15.20 11.60
N VAL A 123 27.44 -15.57 11.73
CA VAL A 123 26.77 -15.82 13.01
C VAL A 123 27.06 -17.21 13.52
N LEU A 124 27.13 -18.21 12.62
CA LEU A 124 27.35 -19.59 12.98
C LEU A 124 28.02 -20.36 11.82
N LYS A 125 29.04 -21.12 12.13
CA LYS A 125 29.68 -22.03 11.19
C LYS A 125 29.55 -23.48 11.67
N VAL A 126 28.92 -24.34 10.91
CA VAL A 126 28.72 -25.75 11.26
C VAL A 126 29.36 -26.64 10.23
N GLY A 127 30.24 -27.53 10.66
CA GLY A 127 30.94 -28.47 9.82
C GLY A 127 32.03 -27.84 8.97
N SER A 128 32.52 -28.60 7.99
CA SER A 128 33.51 -28.17 7.02
C SER A 128 33.08 -28.60 5.62
N PRO A 129 33.26 -27.76 4.60
CA PRO A 129 32.99 -28.15 3.22
C PRO A 129 33.74 -29.42 2.83
N ARG A 130 33.09 -30.31 2.09
CA ARG A 130 33.74 -31.54 1.58
C ARG A 130 34.83 -31.18 0.58
N GLN A 131 36.00 -31.73 0.79
CA GLN A 131 37.08 -31.63 -0.22
C GLN A 131 36.89 -32.70 -1.28
N PHE A 132 36.90 -32.28 -2.55
CA PHE A 132 36.80 -33.19 -3.70
C PHE A 132 38.18 -33.40 -4.30
N GLY A 133 38.50 -34.64 -4.70
CA GLY A 133 39.71 -34.97 -5.45
C GLY A 133 39.61 -34.61 -6.95
N PHE A 134 38.59 -33.93 -7.36
CA PHE A 134 38.31 -33.48 -8.73
C PHE A 134 37.73 -32.07 -8.71
N THR A 135 37.73 -31.38 -9.85
CA THR A 135 37.07 -30.08 -9.98
C THR A 135 35.55 -30.29 -10.01
N PRO A 136 34.79 -29.83 -8.95
CA PRO A 136 33.36 -29.97 -8.96
C PRO A 136 32.73 -29.07 -10.02
N LYS A 137 31.69 -29.56 -10.68
CA LYS A 137 30.88 -28.79 -11.60
C LYS A 137 29.92 -27.88 -10.80
N ASP A 138 29.67 -26.71 -11.33
CA ASP A 138 28.66 -25.81 -10.79
C ASP A 138 27.23 -26.28 -11.14
N HIS A 139 26.21 -25.56 -10.63
CA HIS A 139 24.83 -25.95 -10.86
C HIS A 139 24.36 -25.80 -12.30
N LEU A 140 24.95 -24.88 -13.09
CA LEU A 140 24.65 -24.72 -14.51
C LEU A 140 25.25 -25.89 -15.32
N GLU A 141 26.51 -26.27 -15.04
CA GLU A 141 27.17 -27.42 -15.69
C GLU A 141 26.49 -28.74 -15.36
N LEU A 142 25.91 -28.88 -14.14
CA LEU A 142 25.17 -30.07 -13.76
C LEU A 142 23.78 -30.08 -14.40
N GLY A 143 23.09 -28.92 -14.48
CA GLY A 143 21.75 -28.77 -15.06
C GLY A 143 21.73 -28.90 -16.60
N ALA A 144 22.79 -28.56 -17.27
CA ALA A 144 22.87 -28.57 -18.75
C ALA A 144 22.49 -29.93 -19.39
N ASN A 145 22.69 -31.04 -18.69
CA ASN A 145 22.31 -32.37 -19.17
C ASN A 145 20.85 -32.75 -18.86
N ASP A 146 20.20 -32.06 -17.93
CA ASP A 146 18.85 -32.34 -17.45
C ASP A 146 17.80 -31.36 -18.01
N GLY A 147 18.19 -30.49 -18.97
CA GLY A 147 17.30 -29.56 -19.64
C GLY A 147 16.80 -28.43 -18.73
N ILE A 148 17.59 -28.07 -17.73
CA ILE A 148 17.34 -26.88 -16.88
C ILE A 148 18.07 -25.72 -17.57
N ASP A 149 17.29 -24.88 -18.26
CA ASP A 149 17.73 -23.60 -18.86
C ASP A 149 17.73 -22.48 -17.84
#